data_dbd07082457d3cf1b76eed35b2cb7ad2
#
_entry.id   dbd07082457d3cf1b76eed35b2cb7ad2
#
_cell.length_a   1.000
_cell.length_b   1.000
_cell.length_c   1.000
_cell.angle_alpha   90.00
_cell.angle_beta   90.00
_cell.angle_gamma   90.00
#
_symmetry.space_group_name_H-M   'P 1'
#
loop_
_entity.id
_entity.type
_entity.pdbx_description
1 polymer ?
#
loop_
_entity_poly.entity_id
_entity_poly.type
_entity_poly.pdbx_seq_one_letter_code
_entity_poly.pdbx_strand_id
1 'polypeptide(L)'
;DVYKRQLLPDTATILTYRCQKASCRFRGRNYTAWYTTEIPVSEGPWKLCGLPGLILKAEDSRGHYSFLCTGLQQFKESKPLLFNAKGYESISRKDLDKIYERYFKDPVGYVASTAPNVKVTVKDEHGNPIKNYTIPYNPIELPDK
;
A
#
# COMPACT_ATOMS: atom_id res chain seq x y z
N ASP A 1 11.52 -10.91 5.17
CA ASP A 1 12.41 -9.74 5.03
C ASP A 1 12.50 -8.99 6.35
N VAL A 2 13.67 -9.10 7.01
CA VAL A 2 13.91 -8.34 8.25
C VAL A 2 14.29 -6.92 7.85
N TYR A 3 13.34 -6.00 7.91
CA TYR A 3 13.62 -4.58 7.68
C TYR A 3 14.47 -4.03 8.82
N LYS A 4 15.61 -3.45 8.47
CA LYS A 4 16.34 -2.64 9.45
C LYS A 4 15.52 -1.40 9.76
N ARG A 5 14.99 -1.33 10.98
CA ARG A 5 14.28 -0.16 11.50
C ARG A 5 15.22 0.64 12.37
N GLN A 6 15.20 1.94 12.18
CA GLN A 6 15.92 2.88 13.03
C GLN A 6 14.90 3.61 13.90
N LEU A 7 15.04 3.45 15.21
CA LEU A 7 14.27 4.21 16.19
C LEU A 7 14.86 5.62 16.26
N LEU A 8 14.00 6.62 16.29
CA LEU A 8 14.36 8.03 16.35
C LEU A 8 13.84 8.63 17.68
N PRO A 9 14.49 9.67 18.21
CA PRO A 9 14.12 10.25 19.51
C PRO A 9 12.83 11.07 19.46
N ASP A 10 12.37 11.45 18.28
CA ASP A 10 11.17 12.27 18.10
C ASP A 10 9.93 11.55 18.66
N THR A 11 9.05 12.30 19.31
CA THR A 11 7.76 11.83 19.81
C THR A 11 6.63 12.72 19.31
N ALA A 12 5.43 12.15 19.18
CA ALA A 12 4.20 12.86 18.83
C ALA A 12 3.01 12.22 19.53
N THR A 13 1.92 12.94 19.68
CA THR A 13 0.65 12.36 20.16
C THR A 13 -0.27 12.16 18.97
N ILE A 14 -0.76 10.92 18.79
CA ILE A 14 -1.73 10.56 17.75
C ILE A 14 -2.92 9.91 18.43
N LEU A 15 -4.12 10.43 18.16
CA LEU A 15 -5.28 10.18 19.01
C LEU A 15 -4.95 10.59 20.45
N THR A 16 -4.96 9.65 21.40
CA THR A 16 -4.58 9.89 22.80
C THR A 16 -3.25 9.24 23.20
N TYR A 17 -2.56 8.60 22.25
CA TYR A 17 -1.38 7.78 22.50
C TYR A 17 -0.10 8.55 22.24
N ARG A 18 0.87 8.40 23.15
CA ARG A 18 2.23 8.88 22.92
C ARG A 18 2.93 7.94 21.93
N CYS A 19 3.39 8.47 20.83
CA CYS A 19 4.05 7.72 19.76
C CYS A 19 5.52 8.11 19.65
N GLN A 20 6.37 7.12 19.37
CA GLN A 20 7.77 7.29 19.03
C GLN A 20 7.94 7.12 17.52
N LYS A 21 8.87 7.90 16.96
CA LYS A 21 9.22 7.87 15.53
C LYS A 21 10.18 6.73 15.23
N ALA A 22 9.96 6.09 14.10
CA ALA A 22 10.89 5.12 13.51
C ALA A 22 10.96 5.32 12.01
N SER A 23 12.08 4.92 11.41
CA SER A 23 12.23 4.92 9.96
C SER A 23 12.66 3.53 9.46
N CYS A 24 12.30 3.22 8.21
CA CYS A 24 12.77 2.03 7.53
C CYS A 24 12.76 2.23 6.02
N ARG A 25 13.55 1.40 5.33
CA ARG A 25 13.43 1.25 3.87
C ARG A 25 12.67 -0.05 3.58
N PHE A 26 11.58 0.08 2.83
CA PHE A 26 10.75 -1.05 2.44
C PHE A 26 10.37 -0.96 0.96
N ARG A 27 10.65 -2.02 0.21
CA ARG A 27 10.28 -2.14 -1.21
C ARG A 27 10.54 -0.86 -2.00
N GLY A 28 11.79 -0.39 -1.98
CA GLY A 28 12.26 0.77 -2.73
C GLY A 28 11.81 2.14 -2.23
N ARG A 29 11.05 2.20 -1.11
CA ARG A 29 10.61 3.44 -0.47
C ARG A 29 11.18 3.58 0.93
N ASN A 30 11.44 4.81 1.35
CA ASN A 30 11.78 5.13 2.73
C ASN A 30 10.48 5.55 3.43
N TYR A 31 10.19 4.92 4.56
CA TYR A 31 9.03 5.21 5.40
C TYR A 31 9.44 5.79 6.73
N THR A 32 8.65 6.77 7.18
CA THR A 32 8.62 7.24 8.56
C THR A 32 7.35 6.71 9.20
N ALA A 33 7.48 6.07 10.36
CA ALA A 33 6.37 5.52 11.13
C ALA A 33 6.34 6.12 12.54
N TRP A 34 5.14 6.26 13.09
CA TRP A 34 4.89 6.67 14.46
C TRP A 34 4.11 5.55 15.14
N TYR A 35 4.70 4.95 16.16
CA TYR A 35 4.14 3.79 16.86
C TYR A 35 4.04 4.04 18.36
N THR A 36 3.09 3.38 19.00
CA THR A 36 2.89 3.46 20.45
C THR A 36 3.09 2.13 21.12
N THR A 37 3.88 2.11 22.20
CA THR A 37 4.06 0.92 23.04
C THR A 37 2.91 0.71 24.03
N GLU A 38 2.01 1.70 24.20
CA GLU A 38 0.79 1.57 24.99
C GLU A 38 -0.17 0.52 24.44
N ILE A 39 -0.05 0.21 23.13
CA ILE A 39 -0.74 -0.89 22.48
C ILE A 39 0.33 -1.88 22.00
N PRO A 40 0.65 -2.93 22.78
CA PRO A 40 1.79 -3.82 22.51
C PRO A 40 1.47 -4.86 21.43
N VAL A 41 0.99 -4.38 20.28
CA VAL A 41 0.67 -5.18 19.09
C VAL A 41 1.62 -4.75 17.98
N SER A 42 2.45 -5.67 17.51
CA SER A 42 3.50 -5.40 16.51
C SER A 42 2.96 -5.28 15.08
N GLU A 43 1.86 -4.55 14.92
CA GLU A 43 1.11 -4.40 13.68
C GLU A 43 1.05 -2.93 13.22
N GLY A 44 0.56 -2.72 12.00
CA GLY A 44 0.41 -1.40 11.43
C GLY A 44 -0.31 -1.43 10.08
N PRO A 45 -0.40 -0.29 9.40
CA PRO A 45 -1.09 -0.20 8.13
C PRO A 45 -0.38 -1.02 7.04
N TRP A 46 -1.17 -1.69 6.22
CA TRP A 46 -0.74 -2.49 5.09
C TRP A 46 0.26 -3.58 5.51
N LYS A 47 1.53 -3.56 5.05
CA LYS A 47 2.59 -4.52 5.40
C LYS A 47 3.62 -3.92 6.37
N LEU A 48 3.37 -2.72 6.90
CA LEU A 48 4.26 -2.06 7.84
C LEU A 48 3.96 -2.59 9.24
N CYS A 49 4.83 -3.44 9.76
CA CYS A 49 4.68 -4.08 11.07
C CYS A 49 6.05 -4.28 11.73
N GLY A 50 6.12 -4.89 12.92
CA GLY A 50 7.36 -5.33 13.56
C GLY A 50 8.09 -4.25 14.37
N LEU A 51 7.43 -3.15 14.76
CA LEU A 51 7.83 -2.27 15.84
C LEU A 51 7.30 -2.80 17.19
N PRO A 52 7.86 -2.40 18.33
CA PRO A 52 7.39 -2.87 19.63
C PRO A 52 6.09 -2.19 20.08
N GLY A 53 5.12 -2.08 19.17
CA GLY A 53 3.82 -1.45 19.39
C GLY A 53 3.11 -1.13 18.09
N LEU A 54 1.85 -0.70 18.20
CA LEU A 54 0.98 -0.41 17.06
C LEU A 54 1.41 0.85 16.32
N ILE A 55 1.57 0.75 15.01
CA ILE A 55 1.86 1.91 14.16
C ILE A 55 0.56 2.67 13.90
N LEU A 56 0.48 3.91 14.38
CA LEU A 56 -0.69 4.78 14.23
C LEU A 56 -0.56 5.75 13.05
N LYS A 57 0.66 6.04 12.59
CA LYS A 57 0.90 6.83 11.38
C LYS A 57 2.10 6.27 10.63
N ALA A 58 2.01 6.25 9.32
CA ALA A 58 3.15 5.97 8.46
C ALA A 58 3.05 6.78 7.16
N GLU A 59 4.18 7.26 6.66
CA GLU A 59 4.24 8.01 5.41
C GLU A 59 5.55 7.73 4.68
N ASP A 60 5.52 7.70 3.36
CA ASP A 60 6.73 7.59 2.57
C ASP A 60 7.39 8.96 2.38
N SER A 61 8.73 8.97 2.20
CA SER A 61 9.53 10.20 2.12
C SER A 61 9.19 11.09 0.93
N ARG A 62 8.42 10.60 -0.05
CA ARG A 62 7.98 11.34 -1.23
C ARG A 62 6.56 11.90 -1.10
N GLY A 63 5.88 11.59 0.02
CA GLY A 63 4.49 12.00 0.25
C GLY A 63 3.47 11.31 -0.64
N HIS A 64 3.84 10.21 -1.33
CA HIS A 64 2.91 9.49 -2.21
C HIS A 64 1.93 8.62 -1.43
N TYR A 65 2.34 8.12 -0.28
CA TYR A 65 1.53 7.27 0.58
C TYR A 65 1.59 7.76 2.01
N SER A 66 0.42 8.01 2.58
CA SER A 66 0.26 8.42 3.97
C SER A 66 -0.89 7.62 4.59
N PHE A 67 -0.62 7.03 5.73
CA PHE A 67 -1.57 6.30 6.56
C PHE A 67 -1.68 6.99 7.90
N LEU A 68 -2.88 7.33 8.30
CA LEU A 68 -3.15 7.92 9.61
C LEU A 68 -4.30 7.17 10.27
N CYS A 69 -4.05 6.66 11.48
CA CYS A 69 -5.10 6.08 12.30
C CYS A 69 -6.02 7.20 12.81
N THR A 70 -7.28 7.15 12.44
CA THR A 70 -8.31 8.13 12.85
C THR A 70 -9.21 7.63 13.97
N GLY A 71 -9.12 6.33 14.30
CA GLY A 71 -9.86 5.73 15.39
C GLY A 71 -9.46 4.28 15.62
N LEU A 72 -9.62 3.80 16.85
CA LEU A 72 -9.37 2.43 17.26
C LEU A 72 -10.62 1.89 17.97
N GLN A 73 -10.95 0.65 17.63
CA GLN A 73 -12.03 -0.07 18.31
C GLN A 73 -11.54 -1.48 18.66
N GLN A 74 -11.66 -1.84 19.92
CA GLN A 74 -11.40 -3.19 20.38
C GLN A 74 -12.72 -3.99 20.37
N PHE A 75 -12.71 -5.12 19.69
CA PHE A 75 -13.84 -6.05 19.70
C PHE A 75 -13.73 -6.98 20.90
N LYS A 76 -14.84 -7.25 21.59
CA LYS A 76 -14.89 -8.21 22.68
C LYS A 76 -14.72 -9.65 22.19
N GLU A 77 -15.15 -9.93 20.96
CA GLU A 77 -15.05 -11.24 20.34
C GLU A 77 -14.08 -11.18 19.17
N SER A 78 -13.17 -12.13 19.11
CA SER A 78 -12.25 -12.28 17.98
C SER A 78 -13.04 -12.81 16.77
N LYS A 79 -13.07 -12.03 15.69
CA LYS A 79 -13.61 -12.48 14.40
C LYS A 79 -12.43 -12.75 13.47
N PRO A 80 -12.21 -14.00 13.03
CA PRO A 80 -11.11 -14.31 12.13
C PRO A 80 -11.30 -13.61 10.78
N LEU A 81 -10.24 -12.98 10.30
CA LEU A 81 -10.19 -12.50 8.91
C LEU A 81 -9.84 -13.71 8.02
N LEU A 82 -10.82 -14.20 7.29
CA LEU A 82 -10.64 -15.36 6.41
C LEU A 82 -10.36 -14.87 4.98
N PHE A 83 -9.25 -15.35 4.42
CA PHE A 83 -8.96 -15.19 3.00
C PHE A 83 -9.46 -16.41 2.24
N ASN A 84 -10.36 -16.20 1.28
CA ASN A 84 -10.81 -17.24 0.38
C ASN A 84 -9.96 -17.20 -0.91
N ALA A 85 -9.04 -18.15 -1.04
CA ALA A 85 -8.16 -18.25 -2.20
C ALA A 85 -8.84 -18.83 -3.46
N LYS A 86 -10.12 -19.24 -3.39
CA LYS A 86 -10.83 -19.82 -4.53
C LYS A 86 -10.96 -18.80 -5.66
N GLY A 87 -10.48 -19.15 -6.84
CA GLY A 87 -10.50 -18.28 -8.02
C GLY A 87 -9.30 -17.34 -8.17
N TYR A 88 -8.31 -17.43 -7.27
CA TYR A 88 -7.04 -16.72 -7.40
C TYR A 88 -5.94 -17.66 -7.90
N GLU A 89 -5.13 -17.15 -8.81
CA GLU A 89 -3.94 -17.83 -9.31
C GLU A 89 -2.70 -17.33 -8.56
N SER A 90 -1.77 -18.25 -8.28
CA SER A 90 -0.49 -17.87 -7.70
C SER A 90 0.43 -17.34 -8.80
N ILE A 91 0.98 -16.15 -8.60
CA ILE A 91 1.88 -15.50 -9.54
C ILE A 91 3.12 -14.99 -8.81
N SER A 92 4.28 -15.01 -9.48
CA SER A 92 5.48 -14.39 -8.95
C SER A 92 5.33 -12.86 -8.88
N ARG A 93 6.00 -12.23 -7.91
CA ARG A 93 6.01 -10.77 -7.80
C ARG A 93 6.52 -10.11 -9.09
N LYS A 94 7.59 -10.65 -9.68
CA LYS A 94 8.18 -10.14 -10.92
C LYS A 94 7.18 -10.17 -12.09
N ASP A 95 6.37 -11.19 -12.18
CA ASP A 95 5.39 -11.30 -13.26
C ASP A 95 4.16 -10.41 -12.99
N LEU A 96 3.77 -10.25 -11.72
CA LEU A 96 2.75 -9.29 -11.34
C LEU A 96 3.17 -7.85 -11.68
N ASP A 97 4.43 -7.48 -11.42
CA ASP A 97 4.96 -6.16 -11.75
C ASP A 97 4.92 -5.90 -13.27
N LYS A 98 5.26 -6.89 -14.12
CA LYS A 98 5.12 -6.80 -15.58
C LYS A 98 3.66 -6.61 -16.05
N ILE A 99 2.73 -7.30 -15.39
CA ILE A 99 1.29 -7.15 -15.67
C ILE A 99 0.86 -5.72 -15.37
N TYR A 100 1.23 -5.20 -14.20
CA TYR A 100 0.91 -3.83 -13.82
C TYR A 100 1.54 -2.81 -14.78
N GLU A 101 2.83 -2.92 -15.09
CA GLU A 101 3.49 -2.03 -16.06
C GLU A 101 2.78 -2.01 -17.40
N ARG A 102 2.40 -3.18 -17.93
CA ARG A 102 1.66 -3.29 -19.19
C ARG A 102 0.28 -2.64 -19.08
N TYR A 103 -0.46 -2.91 -18.00
CA TYR A 103 -1.78 -2.33 -17.79
C TYR A 103 -1.73 -0.80 -17.68
N PHE A 104 -0.81 -0.25 -16.89
CA PHE A 104 -0.72 1.20 -16.69
C PHE A 104 -0.21 1.92 -17.94
N LYS A 105 0.61 1.27 -18.75
CA LYS A 105 1.12 1.83 -20.02
C LYS A 105 0.04 1.89 -21.11
N ASP A 106 -0.79 0.87 -21.21
CA ASP A 106 -1.88 0.78 -22.20
C ASP A 106 -3.08 0.02 -21.59
N PRO A 107 -3.89 0.67 -20.75
CA PRO A 107 -5.03 0.01 -20.09
C PRO A 107 -6.10 -0.44 -21.09
N VAL A 108 -6.31 0.30 -22.18
CA VAL A 108 -7.30 -0.05 -23.21
C VAL A 108 -6.88 -1.30 -23.97
N GLY A 109 -5.64 -1.34 -24.46
CA GLY A 109 -5.09 -2.50 -25.16
C GLY A 109 -4.94 -3.72 -24.26
N TYR A 110 -4.62 -3.50 -22.97
CA TYR A 110 -4.58 -4.59 -21.98
C TYR A 110 -5.96 -5.25 -21.83
N VAL A 111 -7.02 -4.46 -21.59
CA VAL A 111 -8.38 -5.01 -21.46
C VAL A 111 -8.84 -5.69 -22.74
N ALA A 112 -8.57 -5.08 -23.89
CA ALA A 112 -8.91 -5.69 -25.20
C ALA A 112 -8.24 -7.05 -25.42
N SER A 113 -7.00 -7.24 -24.91
CA SER A 113 -6.26 -8.50 -25.03
C SER A 113 -6.69 -9.56 -24.04
N THR A 114 -7.18 -9.18 -22.85
CA THR A 114 -7.55 -10.11 -21.77
C THR A 114 -9.04 -10.38 -21.67
N ALA A 115 -9.86 -9.45 -22.18
CA ALA A 115 -11.32 -9.54 -22.17
C ALA A 115 -11.87 -9.09 -23.55
N PRO A 116 -11.73 -9.91 -24.60
CA PRO A 116 -12.03 -9.50 -25.98
C PRO A 116 -13.50 -9.11 -26.24
N ASN A 117 -14.41 -9.53 -25.35
CA ASN A 117 -15.83 -9.16 -25.42
C ASN A 117 -16.14 -7.82 -24.75
N VAL A 118 -15.14 -7.14 -24.15
CA VAL A 118 -15.30 -5.87 -23.48
C VAL A 118 -14.71 -4.76 -24.33
N LYS A 119 -15.54 -3.80 -24.74
CA LYS A 119 -15.07 -2.57 -25.37
C LYS A 119 -14.84 -1.50 -24.33
N VAL A 120 -13.62 -0.98 -24.25
CA VAL A 120 -13.24 0.14 -23.39
C VAL A 120 -12.93 1.35 -24.24
N THR A 121 -13.52 2.48 -23.90
CA THR A 121 -13.20 3.77 -24.52
C THR A 121 -13.00 4.77 -23.40
N VAL A 122 -11.82 5.39 -23.35
CA VAL A 122 -11.54 6.49 -22.43
C VAL A 122 -11.86 7.80 -23.14
N LYS A 123 -12.58 8.69 -22.46
CA LYS A 123 -13.01 9.99 -22.99
C LYS A 123 -12.48 11.10 -22.07
N ASP A 124 -12.22 12.27 -22.67
CA ASP A 124 -11.94 13.49 -21.92
C ASP A 124 -13.21 14.08 -21.26
N GLU A 125 -13.06 15.20 -20.55
CA GLU A 125 -14.17 15.91 -19.90
C GLU A 125 -15.24 16.44 -20.86
N HIS A 126 -14.90 16.55 -22.13
CA HIS A 126 -15.80 16.95 -23.21
C HIS A 126 -16.42 15.77 -23.97
N GLY A 127 -16.12 14.55 -23.58
CA GLY A 127 -16.67 13.32 -24.18
C GLY A 127 -15.91 12.82 -25.43
N ASN A 128 -14.78 13.41 -25.80
CA ASN A 128 -13.97 12.98 -26.95
C ASN A 128 -13.09 11.77 -26.59
N PRO A 129 -12.93 10.79 -27.49
CA PRO A 129 -12.07 9.65 -27.25
C PRO A 129 -10.60 10.07 -27.10
N ILE A 130 -9.96 9.62 -26.02
CA ILE A 130 -8.53 9.81 -25.80
C ILE A 130 -7.77 8.64 -26.45
N LYS A 131 -6.88 8.97 -27.38
CA LYS A 131 -5.93 8.02 -27.97
C LYS A 131 -4.68 7.93 -27.08
N ASN A 132 -4.10 6.72 -26.97
CA ASN A 132 -2.87 6.47 -26.19
C ASN A 132 -3.00 6.89 -24.72
N TYR A 133 -4.12 6.56 -24.10
CA TYR A 133 -4.34 6.81 -22.68
C TYR A 133 -3.38 5.97 -21.83
N THR A 134 -2.69 6.61 -20.89
CA THR A 134 -1.81 5.98 -19.92
C THR A 134 -2.21 6.36 -18.51
N ILE A 135 -2.00 5.46 -17.56
CA ILE A 135 -2.21 5.73 -16.14
C ILE A 135 -0.83 5.88 -15.48
N PRO A 136 -0.58 6.96 -14.71
CA PRO A 136 0.68 7.09 -13.98
C PRO A 136 0.91 5.89 -13.05
N TYR A 137 2.01 5.14 -13.29
CA TYR A 137 2.35 3.97 -12.48
C TYR A 137 3.21 4.39 -11.28
N ASN A 138 2.60 4.43 -10.12
CA ASN A 138 3.28 4.75 -8.88
C ASN A 138 2.89 3.74 -7.79
N PRO A 139 3.39 2.50 -7.84
CA PRO A 139 2.99 1.46 -6.90
C PRO A 139 3.53 1.73 -5.50
N ILE A 140 2.81 1.24 -4.50
CA ILE A 140 3.23 1.32 -3.10
C ILE A 140 4.51 0.52 -2.84
N GLU A 141 4.73 -0.57 -3.56
CA GLU A 141 5.98 -1.34 -3.62
C GLU A 141 6.63 -1.09 -4.97
N LEU A 142 7.81 -0.49 -4.96
CA LEU A 142 8.59 -0.33 -6.18
C LEU A 142 9.26 -1.66 -6.56
N PRO A 143 9.46 -1.93 -7.86
CA PRO A 143 10.24 -3.08 -8.30
C PRO A 143 11.65 -3.06 -7.68
N ASP A 144 12.16 -4.23 -7.34
CA ASP A 144 13.55 -4.38 -6.92
C ASP A 144 14.45 -4.03 -8.11
N LYS A 145 15.39 -3.10 -7.90
CA LYS A 145 16.41 -2.71 -8.89
C LYS A 145 17.55 -3.68 -8.85
#